data_7e62d64f6a8cecec99d5e1ba281ae5f3
#
_entry.id   7e62d64f6a8cecec99d5e1ba281ae5f3
#
_cell.length_a   1.000
_cell.length_b   1.000
_cell.length_c   1.000
_cell.angle_alpha   90.00
_cell.angle_beta   90.00
_cell.angle_gamma   90.00
#
_symmetry.space_group_name_H-M   'P 1'
#
loop_
_entity.id
_entity.type
_entity.pdbx_description
1 polymer ?
#
loop_
_entity_poly.entity_id
_entity_poly.type
_entity_poly.pdbx_seq_one_letter_code
_entity_poly.pdbx_strand_id
1 'polypeptide(L)'
;MPKLSLPAEAALAAAGAAAAGIAGSATALRSPAVMRRLNDWASRRLTDAQRADRYAAILPTPLSGPGFYADPIDLTGLVNGDVIRVERVSPRIAVPGISIRRFMVASTDTAGNPVPVTATLVEPRRPWRGSGPRPVVVRNQPINSLGLKAAPSHRIGRGVFIDMPPFLPLLLARNYAVLLPDHEGPRMAYSAGVMAAHAVLDSVRGMTRIAPELAESPTVMDGYSGGAIATVWAAQEQPHYAPELRFAGAVAGGTPTDYALLHRSMNGAWGAGLFAAATIGQAREYPEMVELFGDFAFHLATLVKDYPQPPLAAAGLARIDLDVLAVIPEPFESPIAQAVVGANKPGASAPQMPVLLYHGSRSKLLGDQFIPEEGVTELVARWRDGGATVEYRAVPGEHMIAAGAAMPGVLRWMRDTLEAER
;
A
#
# COMPACT_ATOMS: atom_id res chain seq x y z
N MET A 1 22.03 11.18 -6.66
CA MET A 1 21.79 9.72 -6.62
C MET A 1 22.78 9.12 -5.65
N PRO A 2 22.36 8.49 -4.52
CA PRO A 2 23.28 7.75 -3.69
C PRO A 2 23.72 6.51 -4.47
N LYS A 3 25.03 6.34 -4.64
CA LYS A 3 25.62 5.12 -5.21
C LYS A 3 25.23 3.97 -4.29
N LEU A 4 24.55 2.96 -4.83
CA LEU A 4 24.42 1.67 -4.19
C LEU A 4 25.84 1.16 -3.90
N SER A 5 26.04 0.60 -2.71
CA SER A 5 27.34 0.04 -2.37
C SER A 5 27.67 -1.14 -3.31
N LEU A 6 28.89 -1.22 -3.81
CA LEU A 6 29.37 -2.28 -4.71
C LEU A 6 28.89 -3.72 -4.37
N PRO A 7 28.75 -4.13 -3.07
CA PRO A 7 28.23 -5.44 -2.73
C PRO A 7 26.73 -5.62 -3.06
N ALA A 8 25.93 -4.56 -3.00
CA ALA A 8 24.51 -4.63 -3.32
C ALA A 8 24.27 -4.68 -4.84
N GLU A 9 25.07 -3.96 -5.62
CA GLU A 9 25.05 -4.02 -7.10
C GLU A 9 25.52 -5.39 -7.60
N ALA A 10 26.55 -5.97 -6.98
CA ALA A 10 27.03 -7.31 -7.31
C ALA A 10 26.03 -8.40 -6.92
N ALA A 11 25.31 -8.26 -5.80
CA ALA A 11 24.24 -9.16 -5.40
C ALA A 11 23.02 -9.03 -6.32
N LEU A 12 22.67 -7.82 -6.75
CA LEU A 12 21.62 -7.57 -7.75
C LEU A 12 21.99 -8.15 -9.12
N ALA A 13 23.24 -7.93 -9.56
CA ALA A 13 23.75 -8.49 -10.81
C ALA A 13 23.82 -10.01 -10.76
N ALA A 14 24.22 -10.58 -9.62
CA ALA A 14 24.25 -12.04 -9.44
C ALA A 14 22.84 -12.65 -9.31
N ALA A 15 21.92 -12.01 -8.62
CA ALA A 15 20.52 -12.43 -8.54
C ALA A 15 19.81 -12.21 -9.88
N GLY A 16 20.08 -11.10 -10.58
CA GLY A 16 19.59 -10.83 -11.94
C GLY A 16 20.21 -11.76 -12.99
N ALA A 17 21.51 -12.08 -12.89
CA ALA A 17 22.19 -13.04 -13.77
C ALA A 17 21.80 -14.49 -13.45
N ALA A 18 21.58 -14.83 -12.18
CA ALA A 18 21.01 -16.13 -11.79
C ALA A 18 19.54 -16.26 -12.25
N ALA A 19 18.74 -15.21 -12.08
CA ALA A 19 17.39 -15.15 -12.62
C ALA A 19 17.36 -15.12 -14.16
N ALA A 20 18.24 -14.38 -14.82
CA ALA A 20 18.35 -14.33 -16.27
C ALA A 20 19.02 -15.58 -16.88
N GLY A 21 19.98 -16.18 -16.20
CA GLY A 21 20.57 -17.47 -16.59
C GLY A 21 19.61 -18.66 -16.39
N ILE A 22 18.67 -18.54 -15.43
CA ILE A 22 17.59 -19.49 -15.17
C ILE A 22 16.36 -19.15 -16.04
N ALA A 23 16.12 -17.87 -16.32
CA ALA A 23 15.03 -17.36 -17.18
C ALA A 23 15.21 -17.69 -18.67
N GLY A 24 16.20 -18.48 -19.04
CA GLY A 24 16.22 -19.18 -20.33
C GLY A 24 14.93 -19.97 -20.59
N SER A 25 14.16 -20.30 -19.55
CA SER A 25 12.75 -20.62 -19.66
C SER A 25 12.08 -20.65 -18.29
N ALA A 26 11.01 -19.87 -18.07
CA ALA A 26 10.05 -20.10 -16.98
C ALA A 26 9.62 -21.58 -16.89
N THR A 27 9.72 -22.31 -17.98
CA THR A 27 9.52 -23.76 -18.11
C THR A 27 10.50 -24.57 -17.26
N ALA A 28 11.77 -24.11 -17.12
CA ALA A 28 12.75 -24.83 -16.32
C ALA A 28 12.40 -24.85 -14.82
N LEU A 29 11.79 -23.78 -14.29
CA LEU A 29 11.34 -23.73 -12.89
C LEU A 29 10.19 -24.68 -12.61
N ARG A 30 9.42 -25.08 -13.61
CA ARG A 30 8.35 -26.09 -13.49
C ARG A 30 8.90 -27.54 -13.31
N SER A 31 10.22 -27.72 -13.52
CA SER A 31 10.85 -29.02 -13.27
C SER A 31 11.05 -29.26 -11.78
N PRO A 32 10.45 -30.33 -11.19
CA PRO A 32 10.65 -30.65 -9.78
C PRO A 32 12.11 -30.89 -9.42
N ALA A 33 12.93 -31.38 -10.36
CA ALA A 33 14.36 -31.60 -10.16
C ALA A 33 15.13 -30.29 -10.07
N VAL A 34 14.75 -29.26 -10.88
CA VAL A 34 15.32 -27.92 -10.83
C VAL A 34 14.94 -27.26 -9.52
N MET A 35 13.67 -27.32 -9.14
CA MET A 35 13.20 -26.70 -7.89
C MET A 35 13.83 -27.33 -6.65
N ARG A 36 13.99 -28.66 -6.60
CA ARG A 36 14.76 -29.29 -5.50
C ARG A 36 16.18 -28.75 -5.41
N ARG A 37 16.91 -28.65 -6.53
CA ARG A 37 18.28 -28.09 -6.55
C ARG A 37 18.33 -26.65 -6.08
N LEU A 38 17.34 -25.84 -6.46
CA LEU A 38 17.24 -24.45 -6.03
C LEU A 38 16.91 -24.32 -4.53
N ASN A 39 15.99 -25.14 -4.02
CA ASN A 39 15.69 -25.19 -2.59
C ASN A 39 16.92 -25.66 -1.79
N ASP A 40 17.61 -26.72 -2.21
CA ASP A 40 18.86 -27.18 -1.58
C ASP A 40 19.95 -26.12 -1.61
N TRP A 41 20.06 -25.38 -2.73
CA TRP A 41 21.01 -24.28 -2.87
C TRP A 41 20.66 -23.11 -1.94
N ALA A 42 19.40 -22.73 -1.84
CA ALA A 42 18.92 -21.66 -0.99
C ALA A 42 19.02 -22.03 0.49
N SER A 43 18.61 -23.26 0.84
CA SER A 43 18.69 -23.78 2.20
C SER A 43 20.09 -23.65 2.78
N ARG A 44 21.14 -23.94 1.98
CA ARG A 44 22.54 -23.78 2.41
C ARG A 44 22.98 -22.32 2.61
N ARG A 45 22.21 -21.36 2.14
CA ARG A 45 22.49 -19.90 2.25
C ARG A 45 21.71 -19.22 3.38
N LEU A 46 20.69 -19.85 3.86
CA LEU A 46 19.95 -19.34 5.02
C LEU A 46 20.84 -19.39 6.27
N THR A 47 20.84 -18.33 7.04
CA THR A 47 21.45 -18.28 8.35
C THR A 47 20.65 -19.08 9.36
N ASP A 48 21.26 -19.47 10.49
CA ASP A 48 20.56 -20.18 11.54
C ASP A 48 19.42 -19.34 12.13
N ALA A 49 19.60 -18.01 12.25
CA ALA A 49 18.55 -17.10 12.67
C ALA A 49 17.37 -17.08 11.70
N GLN A 50 17.63 -17.05 10.37
CA GLN A 50 16.57 -17.08 9.36
C GLN A 50 15.81 -18.42 9.35
N ARG A 51 16.48 -19.54 9.68
CA ARG A 51 15.81 -20.84 9.82
C ARG A 51 14.98 -20.93 11.09
N ALA A 52 15.50 -20.37 12.18
CA ALA A 52 14.84 -20.40 13.48
C ALA A 52 13.56 -19.53 13.50
N ASP A 53 13.59 -18.40 12.81
CA ASP A 53 12.44 -17.49 12.70
C ASP A 53 12.30 -16.97 11.27
N ARG A 54 11.56 -17.72 10.45
CA ARG A 54 11.30 -17.38 9.06
C ARG A 54 10.44 -16.12 8.93
N TYR A 55 9.53 -15.91 9.86
CA TYR A 55 8.68 -14.72 9.86
C TYR A 55 9.49 -13.45 10.12
N ALA A 56 10.28 -13.38 11.19
CA ALA A 56 11.12 -12.25 11.48
C ALA A 56 12.11 -11.93 10.33
N ALA A 57 12.56 -12.94 9.61
CA ALA A 57 13.51 -12.79 8.51
C ALA A 57 12.94 -12.03 7.29
N ILE A 58 11.63 -12.05 7.06
CA ILE A 58 10.97 -11.33 5.95
C ILE A 58 10.45 -9.95 6.36
N LEU A 59 10.49 -9.60 7.65
CA LEU A 59 10.10 -8.26 8.10
C LEU A 59 11.05 -7.20 7.54
N PRO A 60 10.56 -5.97 7.29
CA PRO A 60 11.40 -4.90 6.80
C PRO A 60 12.49 -4.56 7.82
N THR A 61 13.64 -4.15 7.32
CA THR A 61 14.73 -3.70 8.19
C THR A 61 14.31 -2.41 8.91
N PRO A 62 14.34 -2.38 10.26
CA PRO A 62 14.02 -1.18 11.02
C PRO A 62 14.86 0.02 10.59
N LEU A 63 14.26 1.21 10.66
CA LEU A 63 15.00 2.44 10.44
C LEU A 63 15.91 2.69 11.63
N SER A 64 17.21 2.60 11.42
CA SER A 64 18.23 2.76 12.47
C SER A 64 18.55 4.23 12.78
N GLY A 65 18.97 4.46 14.02
CA GLY A 65 19.49 5.75 14.51
C GLY A 65 18.52 6.48 15.46
N PRO A 66 19.03 7.49 16.17
CA PRO A 66 18.23 8.31 17.05
C PRO A 66 17.23 9.16 16.26
N GLY A 67 16.09 9.50 16.85
CA GLY A 67 15.11 10.41 16.26
C GLY A 67 13.71 9.84 16.17
N PHE A 68 12.96 10.29 15.17
CA PHE A 68 11.52 10.05 15.07
C PHE A 68 11.12 8.58 15.05
N TYR A 69 11.91 7.70 14.43
CA TYR A 69 11.64 6.25 14.33
C TYR A 69 12.38 5.40 15.37
N ALA A 70 13.06 6.04 16.35
CA ALA A 70 13.87 5.31 17.32
C ALA A 70 13.02 4.40 18.23
N ASP A 71 13.53 3.20 18.49
CA ASP A 71 12.98 2.27 19.48
C ASP A 71 13.54 2.59 20.91
N PRO A 72 12.88 2.16 21.97
CA PRO A 72 11.56 1.51 21.99
C PRO A 72 10.40 2.48 21.76
N ILE A 73 9.29 1.96 21.21
CA ILE A 73 8.02 2.67 21.11
C ILE A 73 7.08 2.05 22.13
N ASP A 74 6.76 2.81 23.18
CA ASP A 74 5.82 2.37 24.22
C ASP A 74 4.38 2.66 23.78
N LEU A 75 3.58 1.61 23.70
CA LEU A 75 2.16 1.67 23.34
C LEU A 75 1.25 1.39 24.55
N THR A 76 1.83 1.20 25.73
CA THR A 76 1.08 0.84 26.95
C THR A 76 0.06 1.92 27.32
N GLY A 77 -1.20 1.51 27.45
CA GLY A 77 -2.29 2.41 27.86
C GLY A 77 -2.74 3.41 26.78
N LEU A 78 -2.16 3.39 25.59
CA LEU A 78 -2.61 4.22 24.48
C LEU A 78 -3.84 3.62 23.80
N VAL A 79 -4.73 4.48 23.33
CA VAL A 79 -5.85 4.12 22.49
C VAL A 79 -5.56 4.52 21.03
N ASN A 80 -6.24 3.90 20.10
CA ASN A 80 -6.07 4.15 18.67
C ASN A 80 -6.17 5.64 18.32
N GLY A 81 -5.20 6.13 17.56
CA GLY A 81 -5.05 7.54 17.21
C GLY A 81 -4.35 8.40 18.28
N ASP A 82 -3.96 7.86 19.46
CA ASP A 82 -3.14 8.61 20.41
C ASP A 82 -1.78 8.95 19.82
N VAL A 83 -1.38 10.21 19.99
CA VAL A 83 -0.15 10.72 19.38
C VAL A 83 1.05 10.34 20.24
N ILE A 84 1.95 9.57 19.66
CA ILE A 84 3.19 9.10 20.30
C ILE A 84 4.31 10.12 20.09
N ARG A 85 4.45 10.62 18.87
CA ARG A 85 5.52 11.56 18.49
C ARG A 85 5.04 12.52 17.41
N VAL A 86 5.52 13.76 17.47
CA VAL A 86 5.29 14.78 16.43
C VAL A 86 6.61 15.47 16.13
N GLU A 87 6.88 15.70 14.85
CA GLU A 87 8.08 16.42 14.42
C GLU A 87 7.73 17.35 13.25
N ARG A 88 8.29 18.56 13.27
CA ARG A 88 8.29 19.44 12.08
C ARG A 88 9.39 18.98 11.13
N VAL A 89 9.01 18.79 9.88
CA VAL A 89 9.93 18.38 8.82
C VAL A 89 10.35 19.59 8.00
N SER A 90 11.66 19.78 7.89
CA SER A 90 12.26 20.77 6.98
C SER A 90 12.86 20.01 5.80
N PRO A 91 12.18 19.92 4.65
CA PRO A 91 12.72 19.20 3.50
C PRO A 91 14.00 19.88 2.99
N ARG A 92 14.95 19.10 2.48
CA ARG A 92 16.21 19.61 1.92
C ARG A 92 16.00 20.61 0.79
N ILE A 93 14.93 20.43 0.00
CA ILE A 93 14.44 21.41 -0.97
C ILE A 93 13.27 22.10 -0.30
N ALA A 94 13.49 23.32 0.19
CA ALA A 94 12.44 24.11 0.80
C ALA A 94 11.34 24.38 -0.24
N VAL A 95 10.11 23.98 0.08
CA VAL A 95 8.93 24.42 -0.69
C VAL A 95 8.35 25.61 0.06
N PRO A 96 8.51 26.84 -0.46
CA PRO A 96 8.01 28.03 0.22
C PRO A 96 6.50 27.93 0.42
N GLY A 97 6.04 28.43 1.56
CA GLY A 97 4.60 28.56 1.81
C GLY A 97 3.89 27.29 2.25
N ILE A 98 4.62 26.20 2.56
CA ILE A 98 4.03 25.00 3.20
C ILE A 98 4.63 24.73 4.58
N SER A 99 3.85 24.06 5.42
CA SER A 99 4.26 23.46 6.69
C SER A 99 4.15 21.95 6.57
N ILE A 100 5.12 21.21 7.08
CA ILE A 100 5.11 19.76 7.08
C ILE A 100 5.31 19.28 8.50
N ARG A 101 4.39 18.46 8.99
CA ARG A 101 4.47 17.76 10.26
C ARG A 101 4.37 16.28 10.00
N ARG A 102 5.32 15.49 10.44
CA ARG A 102 5.12 14.04 10.54
C ARG A 102 4.81 13.67 11.97
N PHE A 103 4.01 12.65 12.14
CA PHE A 103 3.59 12.20 13.47
C PHE A 103 3.42 10.69 13.47
N MET A 104 3.49 10.12 14.64
CA MET A 104 3.31 8.71 14.92
C MET A 104 2.15 8.56 15.89
N VAL A 105 1.29 7.61 15.66
CA VAL A 105 0.11 7.33 16.49
C VAL A 105 0.01 5.85 16.81
N ALA A 106 -0.68 5.55 17.90
CA ALA A 106 -1.10 4.20 18.23
C ALA A 106 -2.20 3.74 17.25
N SER A 107 -2.11 2.49 16.83
CA SER A 107 -3.05 1.82 15.95
C SER A 107 -3.11 0.34 16.28
N THR A 108 -3.83 -0.44 15.48
CA THR A 108 -3.86 -1.91 15.56
C THR A 108 -3.56 -2.55 14.22
N ASP A 109 -2.86 -3.71 14.24
CA ASP A 109 -2.64 -4.52 13.06
C ASP A 109 -3.90 -5.34 12.67
N THR A 110 -3.79 -6.16 11.65
CA THR A 110 -4.88 -7.03 11.17
C THR A 110 -5.38 -8.02 12.23
N ALA A 111 -4.52 -8.42 13.16
CA ALA A 111 -4.88 -9.32 14.27
C ALA A 111 -5.37 -8.58 15.52
N GLY A 112 -5.44 -7.23 15.49
CA GLY A 112 -5.87 -6.41 16.63
C GLY A 112 -4.75 -6.11 17.63
N ASN A 113 -3.50 -6.46 17.35
CA ASN A 113 -2.38 -6.13 18.23
C ASN A 113 -2.00 -4.64 18.09
N PRO A 114 -1.62 -3.96 19.20
CA PRO A 114 -1.17 -2.59 19.15
C PRO A 114 0.10 -2.43 18.29
N VAL A 115 0.08 -1.46 17.38
CA VAL A 115 1.22 -1.11 16.52
C VAL A 115 1.33 0.41 16.37
N PRO A 116 2.54 0.97 16.18
CA PRO A 116 2.69 2.37 15.80
C PRO A 116 2.49 2.53 14.29
N VAL A 117 1.74 3.56 13.88
CA VAL A 117 1.66 3.97 12.48
C VAL A 117 2.11 5.42 12.33
N THR A 118 2.61 5.77 11.16
CA THR A 118 3.13 7.09 10.87
C THR A 118 2.33 7.78 9.77
N ALA A 119 2.28 9.10 9.84
CA ALA A 119 1.66 9.92 8.81
C ALA A 119 2.37 11.27 8.67
N THR A 120 2.11 11.94 7.57
CA THR A 120 2.61 13.30 7.32
C THR A 120 1.47 14.22 6.96
N LEU A 121 1.33 15.32 7.69
CA LEU A 121 0.42 16.40 7.38
C LEU A 121 1.17 17.52 6.66
N VAL A 122 0.70 17.87 5.46
CA VAL A 122 1.22 18.95 4.63
C VAL A 122 0.18 20.05 4.50
N GLU A 123 0.53 21.25 4.94
CA GLU A 123 -0.40 22.36 5.01
C GLU A 123 0.16 23.61 4.34
N PRO A 124 -0.63 24.31 3.51
CA PRO A 124 -0.29 25.66 3.08
C PRO A 124 -0.26 26.61 4.29
N ARG A 125 0.81 27.41 4.41
CA ARG A 125 0.92 28.47 5.44
C ARG A 125 -0.01 29.64 5.19
N ARG A 126 -0.44 29.80 3.93
CA ARG A 126 -1.40 30.81 3.53
C ARG A 126 -2.73 30.58 4.26
N PRO A 127 -3.34 31.58 4.89
CA PRO A 127 -4.65 31.43 5.53
C PRO A 127 -5.70 30.90 4.56
N TRP A 128 -6.58 30.05 5.07
CA TRP A 128 -7.77 29.63 4.32
C TRP A 128 -8.73 30.83 4.20
N ARG A 129 -9.27 31.08 3.01
CA ARG A 129 -10.19 32.19 2.72
C ARG A 129 -11.53 31.73 2.16
N GLY A 130 -11.76 30.42 2.09
CA GLY A 130 -13.05 29.84 1.71
C GLY A 130 -14.03 29.87 2.88
N SER A 131 -15.26 29.48 2.62
CA SER A 131 -16.27 29.27 3.67
C SER A 131 -15.90 28.09 4.55
N GLY A 132 -16.26 28.10 5.83
CA GLY A 132 -16.03 27.03 6.77
C GLY A 132 -14.55 26.69 7.03
N PRO A 133 -14.26 25.55 7.65
CA PRO A 133 -12.91 25.05 7.89
C PRO A 133 -12.17 24.70 6.61
N ARG A 134 -10.83 24.70 6.66
CA ARG A 134 -9.97 24.32 5.53
C ARG A 134 -10.21 22.86 5.15
N PRO A 135 -10.53 22.52 3.88
CA PRO A 135 -10.69 21.14 3.48
C PRO A 135 -9.42 20.30 3.66
N VAL A 136 -9.62 19.03 3.96
CA VAL A 136 -8.56 18.03 4.08
C VAL A 136 -8.73 16.94 3.00
N VAL A 137 -7.63 16.58 2.38
CA VAL A 137 -7.58 15.39 1.53
C VAL A 137 -6.64 14.37 2.19
N VAL A 138 -7.17 13.21 2.54
CA VAL A 138 -6.38 12.06 2.97
C VAL A 138 -5.90 11.35 1.71
N ARG A 139 -4.64 11.55 1.37
CA ARG A 139 -4.04 11.05 0.13
C ARG A 139 -3.30 9.74 0.40
N ASN A 140 -3.94 8.62 0.11
CA ASN A 140 -3.33 7.29 0.20
C ASN A 140 -2.46 7.06 -1.03
N GLN A 141 -1.14 7.05 -0.82
CA GLN A 141 -0.19 6.88 -1.91
C GLN A 141 -0.25 5.46 -2.49
N PRO A 142 -0.01 5.27 -3.79
CA PRO A 142 0.21 3.93 -4.32
C PRO A 142 1.33 3.23 -3.54
N ILE A 143 1.14 1.96 -3.24
CA ILE A 143 2.16 1.14 -2.61
C ILE A 143 3.42 1.11 -3.49
N ASN A 144 4.58 1.36 -2.90
CA ASN A 144 5.79 1.61 -3.66
C ASN A 144 7.02 0.81 -3.18
N SER A 145 6.89 -0.02 -2.14
CA SER A 145 8.03 -0.70 -1.53
C SER A 145 7.62 -1.79 -0.55
N LEU A 146 8.56 -2.69 -0.28
CA LEU A 146 8.54 -3.61 0.86
C LEU A 146 9.37 -3.07 2.03
N GLY A 147 10.02 -1.91 1.91
CA GLY A 147 10.94 -1.37 2.91
C GLY A 147 10.57 0.00 3.44
N LEU A 148 10.74 0.21 4.75
CA LEU A 148 10.41 1.44 5.50
C LEU A 148 11.05 2.73 4.93
N LYS A 149 12.18 2.62 4.23
CA LYS A 149 12.85 3.79 3.60
C LYS A 149 12.02 4.44 2.51
N ALA A 150 11.01 3.75 1.99
CA ALA A 150 10.13 4.28 0.95
C ALA A 150 8.81 4.83 1.50
N ALA A 151 8.50 4.63 2.77
CA ALA A 151 7.31 5.20 3.41
C ALA A 151 7.21 6.72 3.19
N PRO A 152 6.03 7.27 2.89
CA PRO A 152 5.84 8.70 2.64
C PRO A 152 6.46 9.60 3.71
N SER A 153 6.24 9.29 4.99
CA SER A 153 6.80 10.07 6.11
C SER A 153 8.32 10.11 6.12
N HIS A 154 8.99 8.99 5.74
CA HIS A 154 10.44 8.92 5.67
C HIS A 154 10.99 9.66 4.43
N ARG A 155 10.35 9.53 3.27
CA ARG A 155 10.80 10.16 2.02
C ARG A 155 10.64 11.67 2.05
N ILE A 156 9.51 12.17 2.55
CA ILE A 156 9.26 13.61 2.71
C ILE A 156 10.32 14.22 3.63
N GLY A 157 10.67 13.55 4.74
CA GLY A 157 11.72 13.99 5.64
C GLY A 157 13.10 14.12 4.99
N ARG A 158 13.34 13.42 3.88
CA ARG A 158 14.56 13.49 3.08
C ARG A 158 14.47 14.44 1.88
N GLY A 159 13.32 15.08 1.65
CA GLY A 159 13.11 15.98 0.52
C GLY A 159 12.94 15.26 -0.82
N VAL A 160 12.65 13.97 -0.81
CA VAL A 160 12.39 13.17 -2.02
C VAL A 160 11.01 12.57 -1.90
N PHE A 161 10.02 13.27 -2.45
CA PHE A 161 8.67 12.78 -2.50
C PHE A 161 8.13 12.83 -3.94
N ILE A 162 7.65 11.69 -4.42
CA ILE A 162 6.99 11.57 -5.73
C ILE A 162 5.56 11.17 -5.46
N ASP A 163 4.63 12.05 -5.81
CA ASP A 163 3.19 11.78 -5.78
C ASP A 163 2.74 11.20 -7.12
N MET A 164 2.08 10.06 -7.10
CA MET A 164 1.55 9.38 -8.28
C MET A 164 0.10 8.93 -8.04
N PRO A 165 -0.89 9.38 -8.82
CA PRO A 165 -0.86 10.54 -9.73
C PRO A 165 -0.51 11.84 -9.00
N PRO A 166 0.00 12.89 -9.67
CA PRO A 166 0.57 14.09 -9.01
C PRO A 166 -0.52 15.04 -8.48
N PHE A 167 -1.35 14.59 -7.55
CA PHE A 167 -2.42 15.41 -6.98
C PHE A 167 -1.93 16.39 -5.91
N LEU A 168 -0.89 16.03 -5.14
CA LEU A 168 -0.41 16.84 -4.02
C LEU A 168 -0.15 18.31 -4.39
N PRO A 169 0.59 18.64 -5.46
CA PRO A 169 0.80 20.04 -5.85
C PRO A 169 -0.51 20.77 -6.19
N LEU A 170 -1.46 20.06 -6.82
CA LEU A 170 -2.75 20.64 -7.24
C LEU A 170 -3.68 20.89 -6.05
N LEU A 171 -3.64 20.02 -5.04
CA LEU A 171 -4.40 20.18 -3.80
C LEU A 171 -3.84 21.33 -2.96
N LEU A 172 -2.52 21.42 -2.82
CA LEU A 172 -1.85 22.51 -2.12
C LEU A 172 -2.07 23.87 -2.82
N ALA A 173 -2.09 23.88 -4.15
CA ALA A 173 -2.43 25.09 -4.92
C ALA A 173 -3.86 25.59 -4.63
N ARG A 174 -4.79 24.68 -4.33
CA ARG A 174 -6.15 25.00 -3.86
C ARG A 174 -6.23 25.39 -2.39
N ASN A 175 -5.10 25.42 -1.72
CA ASN A 175 -4.99 25.73 -0.30
C ASN A 175 -5.64 24.67 0.63
N TYR A 176 -5.78 23.43 0.17
CA TYR A 176 -6.23 22.30 1.00
C TYR A 176 -5.09 21.75 1.86
N ALA A 177 -5.41 21.24 3.04
CA ALA A 177 -4.48 20.42 3.81
C ALA A 177 -4.46 19.02 3.23
N VAL A 178 -3.30 18.36 3.27
CA VAL A 178 -3.15 17.00 2.76
C VAL A 178 -2.52 16.12 3.84
N LEU A 179 -3.23 15.06 4.22
CA LEU A 179 -2.73 14.02 5.11
C LEU A 179 -2.23 12.84 4.26
N LEU A 180 -1.03 12.38 4.53
CA LEU A 180 -0.37 11.26 3.87
C LEU A 180 -0.09 10.17 4.89
N PRO A 181 -0.99 9.20 5.10
CA PRO A 181 -0.75 8.04 5.95
C PRO A 181 0.31 7.11 5.35
N ASP A 182 1.15 6.51 6.20
CA ASP A 182 1.98 5.36 5.83
C ASP A 182 1.13 4.09 5.99
N HIS A 183 0.18 3.90 5.10
CA HIS A 183 -0.90 2.92 5.24
C HIS A 183 -0.45 1.44 5.15
N GLU A 184 0.79 1.18 4.72
CA GLU A 184 1.36 -0.16 4.76
C GLU A 184 1.76 -0.58 6.20
N GLY A 185 1.64 0.33 7.16
CA GLY A 185 1.95 0.09 8.57
C GLY A 185 3.43 -0.16 8.86
N PRO A 186 3.79 -0.52 10.10
CA PRO A 186 5.19 -0.67 10.53
C PRO A 186 5.88 -1.87 9.89
N ARG A 187 5.13 -2.85 9.41
CA ARG A 187 5.67 -4.03 8.74
C ARG A 187 5.71 -3.89 7.22
N MET A 188 5.34 -2.73 6.68
CA MET A 188 5.24 -2.54 5.22
C MET A 188 4.44 -3.70 4.59
N ALA A 189 3.23 -3.89 5.12
CA ALA A 189 2.32 -4.96 4.74
C ALA A 189 1.65 -4.64 3.40
N TYR A 190 2.41 -4.79 2.34
CA TYR A 190 2.01 -4.52 0.96
C TYR A 190 0.64 -5.15 0.68
N SER A 191 -0.35 -4.30 0.43
CA SER A 191 -1.74 -4.67 0.09
C SER A 191 -2.58 -5.36 1.19
N ALA A 192 -2.20 -5.32 2.47
CA ALA A 192 -3.05 -5.79 3.57
C ALA A 192 -4.15 -4.76 3.89
N GLY A 193 -5.40 -5.11 3.57
CA GLY A 193 -6.52 -4.17 3.58
C GLY A 193 -6.87 -3.63 4.96
N VAL A 194 -7.03 -4.50 5.96
CA VAL A 194 -7.40 -4.12 7.34
C VAL A 194 -6.31 -3.27 7.98
N MET A 195 -5.03 -3.67 7.88
CA MET A 195 -3.90 -2.87 8.38
C MET A 195 -3.90 -1.47 7.74
N ALA A 196 -4.14 -1.40 6.42
CA ALA A 196 -4.18 -0.13 5.72
C ALA A 196 -5.35 0.76 6.16
N ALA A 197 -6.54 0.19 6.40
CA ALA A 197 -7.69 0.92 6.93
C ALA A 197 -7.40 1.52 8.31
N HIS A 198 -6.89 0.70 9.24
CA HIS A 198 -6.55 1.14 10.59
C HIS A 198 -5.51 2.27 10.55
N ALA A 199 -4.44 2.10 9.78
CA ALA A 199 -3.42 3.14 9.63
C ALA A 199 -3.98 4.45 9.09
N VAL A 200 -4.89 4.41 8.11
CA VAL A 200 -5.54 5.61 7.56
C VAL A 200 -6.42 6.28 8.61
N LEU A 201 -7.33 5.53 9.23
CA LEU A 201 -8.31 6.08 10.17
C LEU A 201 -7.64 6.63 11.44
N ASP A 202 -6.64 5.93 11.99
CA ASP A 202 -5.89 6.41 13.16
C ASP A 202 -4.97 7.59 12.82
N SER A 203 -4.48 7.69 11.59
CA SER A 203 -3.79 8.89 11.12
C SER A 203 -4.73 10.11 11.10
N VAL A 204 -6.01 9.94 10.75
CA VAL A 204 -7.00 11.03 10.81
C VAL A 204 -7.28 11.40 12.28
N ARG A 205 -7.46 10.43 13.19
CA ARG A 205 -7.57 10.69 14.63
C ARG A 205 -6.38 11.49 15.17
N GLY A 206 -5.17 11.05 14.80
CA GLY A 206 -3.94 11.75 15.19
C GLY A 206 -3.83 13.15 14.60
N MET A 207 -4.23 13.32 13.33
CA MET A 207 -4.27 14.63 12.70
C MET A 207 -5.15 15.62 13.48
N THR A 208 -6.35 15.23 13.88
CA THR A 208 -7.26 16.11 14.64
C THR A 208 -6.70 16.50 16.00
N ARG A 209 -5.84 15.67 16.59
CA ARG A 209 -5.16 15.96 17.86
C ARG A 209 -3.99 16.94 17.72
N ILE A 210 -3.21 16.82 16.64
CA ILE A 210 -2.06 17.71 16.40
C ILE A 210 -2.44 19.01 15.68
N ALA A 211 -3.63 19.05 15.06
CA ALA A 211 -4.20 20.17 14.33
C ALA A 211 -5.70 20.29 14.63
N PRO A 212 -6.08 20.70 15.87
CA PRO A 212 -7.49 20.78 16.27
C PRO A 212 -8.34 21.67 15.36
N GLU A 213 -7.72 22.66 14.70
CA GLU A 213 -8.35 23.53 13.71
C GLU A 213 -8.85 22.78 12.47
N LEU A 214 -8.41 21.53 12.26
CA LEU A 214 -8.86 20.66 11.17
C LEU A 214 -9.87 19.61 11.63
N ALA A 215 -10.27 19.58 12.89
CA ALA A 215 -11.16 18.55 13.43
C ALA A 215 -12.54 18.54 12.74
N GLU A 216 -13.07 19.70 12.43
CA GLU A 216 -14.37 19.87 11.76
C GLU A 216 -14.22 20.13 10.24
N SER A 217 -13.06 19.83 9.67
CA SER A 217 -12.79 20.06 8.25
C SER A 217 -13.55 19.04 7.40
N PRO A 218 -14.21 19.48 6.29
CA PRO A 218 -14.69 18.56 5.30
C PRO A 218 -13.52 17.75 4.75
N THR A 219 -13.60 16.44 4.86
CA THR A 219 -12.47 15.53 4.57
C THR A 219 -12.85 14.51 3.51
N VAL A 220 -12.04 14.37 2.47
CA VAL A 220 -12.17 13.34 1.43
C VAL A 220 -10.94 12.42 1.46
N MET A 221 -11.16 11.12 1.34
CA MET A 221 -10.09 10.14 1.09
C MET A 221 -9.88 9.97 -0.40
N ASP A 222 -8.62 9.83 -0.83
CA ASP A 222 -8.24 9.57 -2.22
C ASP A 222 -7.09 8.57 -2.30
N GLY A 223 -7.19 7.63 -3.24
CA GLY A 223 -6.13 6.66 -3.51
C GLY A 223 -6.17 6.07 -4.91
N TYR A 224 -5.00 5.65 -5.38
CA TYR A 224 -4.86 4.97 -6.66
C TYR A 224 -4.07 3.67 -6.48
N SER A 225 -4.46 2.58 -7.19
CA SER A 225 -3.76 1.29 -7.14
C SER A 225 -3.66 0.77 -5.69
N GLY A 226 -2.46 0.54 -5.17
CA GLY A 226 -2.27 0.16 -3.77
C GLY A 226 -2.84 1.16 -2.75
N GLY A 227 -2.82 2.47 -3.06
CA GLY A 227 -3.49 3.48 -2.24
C GLY A 227 -5.02 3.40 -2.31
N ALA A 228 -5.56 2.89 -3.41
CA ALA A 228 -6.99 2.62 -3.53
C ALA A 228 -7.43 1.46 -2.63
N ILE A 229 -6.57 0.45 -2.39
CA ILE A 229 -6.83 -0.59 -1.38
C ILE A 229 -7.07 0.07 -0.03
N ALA A 230 -6.13 0.93 0.41
CA ALA A 230 -6.26 1.62 1.69
C ALA A 230 -7.52 2.50 1.78
N THR A 231 -7.88 3.19 0.68
CA THR A 231 -9.08 4.03 0.62
C THR A 231 -10.37 3.22 0.70
N VAL A 232 -10.47 2.12 -0.06
CA VAL A 232 -11.63 1.23 -0.08
C VAL A 232 -11.83 0.58 1.29
N TRP A 233 -10.76 0.04 1.87
CA TRP A 233 -10.83 -0.59 3.18
C TRP A 233 -11.12 0.42 4.30
N ALA A 234 -10.52 1.62 4.28
CA ALA A 234 -10.85 2.67 5.24
C ALA A 234 -12.30 3.12 5.13
N ALA A 235 -12.85 3.23 3.91
CA ALA A 235 -14.25 3.59 3.73
C ALA A 235 -15.21 2.51 4.24
N GLN A 236 -14.86 1.22 4.07
CA GLN A 236 -15.62 0.09 4.56
C GLN A 236 -15.55 -0.06 6.09
N GLU A 237 -14.35 0.08 6.67
CA GLU A 237 -14.12 -0.12 8.11
C GLU A 237 -14.54 1.08 8.96
N GLN A 238 -14.63 2.28 8.40
CA GLN A 238 -14.93 3.50 9.14
C GLN A 238 -16.18 3.39 10.02
N PRO A 239 -17.32 2.84 9.57
CA PRO A 239 -18.53 2.80 10.40
C PRO A 239 -18.38 1.96 11.67
N HIS A 240 -17.47 1.00 11.69
CA HIS A 240 -17.26 0.07 12.80
C HIS A 240 -16.02 0.41 13.62
N TYR A 241 -14.91 0.74 12.95
CA TYR A 241 -13.63 1.00 13.59
C TYR A 241 -13.47 2.45 14.07
N ALA A 242 -14.03 3.42 13.34
CA ALA A 242 -13.89 4.85 13.62
C ALA A 242 -15.22 5.60 13.39
N PRO A 243 -16.33 5.20 14.08
CA PRO A 243 -17.66 5.77 13.83
C PRO A 243 -17.75 7.27 14.14
N GLU A 244 -16.84 7.80 14.94
CA GLU A 244 -16.75 9.22 15.30
C GLU A 244 -16.16 10.08 14.16
N LEU A 245 -15.38 9.48 13.23
CA LEU A 245 -14.82 10.20 12.10
C LEU A 245 -15.88 10.41 11.02
N ARG A 246 -15.87 11.61 10.43
CA ARG A 246 -16.78 11.95 9.32
C ARG A 246 -15.98 12.24 8.06
N PHE A 247 -16.42 11.66 6.95
CA PHE A 247 -15.83 11.90 5.64
C PHE A 247 -16.90 12.37 4.67
N ALA A 248 -16.61 13.44 3.95
CA ALA A 248 -17.44 13.95 2.87
C ALA A 248 -17.54 12.94 1.72
N GLY A 249 -16.49 12.13 1.51
CA GLY A 249 -16.49 11.08 0.52
C GLY A 249 -15.15 10.37 0.37
N ALA A 250 -15.11 9.38 -0.52
CA ALA A 250 -13.90 8.64 -0.86
C ALA A 250 -13.78 8.45 -2.37
N VAL A 251 -12.56 8.52 -2.89
CA VAL A 251 -12.24 8.27 -4.31
C VAL A 251 -11.19 7.18 -4.41
N ALA A 252 -11.47 6.11 -5.13
CA ALA A 252 -10.49 5.05 -5.34
C ALA A 252 -10.42 4.63 -6.82
N GLY A 253 -9.22 4.58 -7.34
CA GLY A 253 -9.00 4.24 -8.75
C GLY A 253 -8.04 3.10 -8.97
N GLY A 254 -8.29 2.28 -10.00
CA GLY A 254 -7.44 1.14 -10.34
C GLY A 254 -7.27 0.17 -9.16
N THR A 255 -8.34 -0.11 -8.43
CA THR A 255 -8.32 -0.81 -7.14
C THR A 255 -8.16 -2.32 -7.31
N PRO A 256 -7.10 -2.94 -6.77
CA PRO A 256 -7.03 -4.40 -6.61
C PRO A 256 -8.01 -4.84 -5.51
N THR A 257 -9.08 -5.52 -5.89
CA THR A 257 -10.16 -5.91 -4.95
C THR A 257 -10.28 -7.42 -4.75
N ASP A 258 -9.63 -8.22 -5.59
CA ASP A 258 -9.75 -9.67 -5.54
C ASP A 258 -8.44 -10.36 -5.91
N TYR A 259 -7.82 -11.01 -4.92
CA TYR A 259 -6.54 -11.69 -5.09
C TYR A 259 -6.63 -12.92 -6.01
N ALA A 260 -7.82 -13.56 -6.12
CA ALA A 260 -8.00 -14.64 -7.08
C ALA A 260 -7.97 -14.13 -8.53
N LEU A 261 -8.52 -12.93 -8.78
CA LEU A 261 -8.39 -12.26 -10.07
C LEU A 261 -6.94 -11.85 -10.35
N LEU A 262 -6.25 -11.30 -9.34
CA LEU A 262 -4.84 -10.91 -9.46
C LEU A 262 -3.92 -12.10 -9.70
N HIS A 263 -4.14 -13.22 -9.01
CA HIS A 263 -3.41 -14.46 -9.27
C HIS A 263 -3.54 -14.87 -10.75
N ARG A 264 -4.76 -14.89 -11.30
CA ARG A 264 -4.98 -15.24 -12.70
C ARG A 264 -4.36 -14.25 -13.71
N SER A 265 -4.30 -12.96 -13.38
CA SER A 265 -3.79 -11.93 -14.30
C SER A 265 -2.28 -11.69 -14.19
N MET A 266 -1.71 -11.86 -12.98
CA MET A 266 -0.34 -11.49 -12.69
C MET A 266 0.61 -12.67 -12.54
N ASN A 267 0.15 -13.83 -11.97
CA ASN A 267 1.02 -14.98 -11.77
C ASN A 267 1.49 -15.55 -13.11
N GLY A 268 2.78 -15.80 -13.27
CA GLY A 268 3.36 -16.23 -14.54
C GLY A 268 3.33 -15.17 -15.67
N ALA A 269 2.93 -13.94 -15.38
CA ALA A 269 2.77 -12.83 -16.32
C ALA A 269 3.67 -11.64 -15.94
N TRP A 270 3.53 -10.52 -16.64
CA TRP A 270 4.31 -9.29 -16.39
C TRP A 270 4.11 -8.71 -14.98
N GLY A 271 2.98 -9.00 -14.35
CA GLY A 271 2.66 -8.59 -12.98
C GLY A 271 3.26 -9.47 -11.89
N ALA A 272 3.93 -10.58 -12.22
CA ALA A 272 4.39 -11.57 -11.23
C ALA A 272 5.27 -10.99 -10.12
N GLY A 273 6.11 -10.01 -10.44
CA GLY A 273 6.96 -9.37 -9.42
C GLY A 273 6.16 -8.52 -8.41
N LEU A 274 5.10 -7.85 -8.86
CA LEU A 274 4.19 -7.10 -7.98
C LEU A 274 3.32 -8.06 -7.16
N PHE A 275 2.88 -9.16 -7.76
CA PHE A 275 2.13 -10.20 -7.06
C PHE A 275 2.99 -10.89 -5.98
N ALA A 276 4.29 -11.16 -6.29
CA ALA A 276 5.24 -11.64 -5.29
C ALA A 276 5.42 -10.65 -4.13
N ALA A 277 5.50 -9.35 -4.42
CA ALA A 277 5.59 -8.32 -3.39
C ALA A 277 4.32 -8.30 -2.51
N ALA A 278 3.13 -8.43 -3.13
CA ALA A 278 1.88 -8.55 -2.39
C ALA A 278 1.85 -9.81 -1.52
N THR A 279 2.31 -10.95 -2.02
CA THR A 279 2.41 -12.20 -1.25
C THR A 279 3.33 -12.05 -0.04
N ILE A 280 4.50 -11.41 -0.19
CA ILE A 280 5.41 -11.11 0.93
C ILE A 280 4.75 -10.15 1.93
N GLY A 281 4.08 -9.10 1.44
CA GLY A 281 3.37 -8.14 2.29
C GLY A 281 2.23 -8.78 3.09
N GLN A 282 1.46 -9.67 2.47
CA GLN A 282 0.42 -10.44 3.15
C GLN A 282 1.01 -11.38 4.21
N ALA A 283 2.13 -12.04 3.91
CA ALA A 283 2.80 -12.91 4.87
C ALA A 283 3.33 -12.16 6.12
N ARG A 284 3.44 -10.83 6.07
CA ARG A 284 3.79 -10.00 7.23
C ARG A 284 2.62 -9.73 8.16
N GLU A 285 1.39 -9.78 7.66
CA GLU A 285 0.15 -9.68 8.46
C GLU A 285 -0.46 -11.04 8.79
N TYR A 286 -0.17 -12.05 7.98
CA TYR A 286 -0.64 -13.43 8.11
C TYR A 286 0.57 -14.37 8.14
N PRO A 287 1.24 -14.51 9.32
CA PRO A 287 2.51 -15.22 9.44
C PRO A 287 2.50 -16.67 8.95
N GLU A 288 1.34 -17.34 9.01
CA GLU A 288 1.13 -18.71 8.53
C GLU A 288 1.40 -18.86 7.02
N MET A 289 1.30 -17.79 6.24
CA MET A 289 1.65 -17.82 4.81
C MET A 289 3.14 -18.15 4.56
N VAL A 290 4.01 -17.88 5.53
CA VAL A 290 5.44 -18.18 5.40
C VAL A 290 5.69 -19.69 5.30
N GLU A 291 4.79 -20.52 5.81
CA GLU A 291 4.84 -21.97 5.70
C GLU A 291 4.68 -22.48 4.27
N LEU A 292 4.05 -21.68 3.40
CA LEU A 292 3.89 -22.01 1.99
C LEU A 292 5.16 -21.75 1.16
N PHE A 293 6.13 -20.98 1.69
CA PHE A 293 7.31 -20.59 0.93
C PHE A 293 8.34 -21.72 0.93
N GLY A 294 8.70 -22.25 -0.24
CA GLY A 294 9.89 -23.07 -0.41
C GLY A 294 11.16 -22.30 -0.02
N ASP A 295 12.25 -22.99 0.30
CA ASP A 295 13.49 -22.35 0.75
C ASP A 295 14.04 -21.35 -0.27
N PHE A 296 13.85 -21.61 -1.57
CA PHE A 296 14.25 -20.68 -2.61
C PHE A 296 13.39 -19.41 -2.61
N ALA A 297 12.04 -19.55 -2.54
CA ALA A 297 11.13 -18.41 -2.42
C ALA A 297 11.41 -17.59 -1.16
N PHE A 298 11.61 -18.28 -0.04
CA PHE A 298 11.93 -17.65 1.23
C PHE A 298 13.26 -16.89 1.19
N HIS A 299 14.30 -17.48 0.61
CA HIS A 299 15.59 -16.80 0.41
C HIS A 299 15.44 -15.55 -0.44
N LEU A 300 14.69 -15.61 -1.55
CA LEU A 300 14.38 -14.43 -2.36
C LEU A 300 13.63 -13.37 -1.56
N ALA A 301 12.62 -13.74 -0.77
CA ALA A 301 11.87 -12.83 0.08
C ALA A 301 12.80 -12.08 1.06
N THR A 302 13.76 -12.77 1.67
CA THR A 302 14.75 -12.13 2.56
C THR A 302 15.67 -11.13 1.85
N LEU A 303 15.97 -11.36 0.57
CA LEU A 303 16.79 -10.46 -0.24
C LEU A 303 16.03 -9.20 -0.68
N VAL A 304 14.75 -9.33 -0.98
CA VAL A 304 13.94 -8.23 -1.54
C VAL A 304 13.10 -7.49 -0.50
N LYS A 305 13.14 -7.90 0.75
CA LYS A 305 12.28 -7.39 1.85
C LYS A 305 12.32 -5.87 2.07
N ASP A 306 13.33 -5.19 1.55
CA ASP A 306 13.48 -3.74 1.65
C ASP A 306 13.46 -3.04 0.28
N TYR A 307 13.11 -3.77 -0.80
CA TYR A 307 13.22 -3.24 -2.15
C TYR A 307 12.06 -2.29 -2.48
N PRO A 308 12.35 -1.19 -3.21
CA PRO A 308 11.33 -0.33 -3.78
C PRO A 308 10.65 -1.00 -4.97
N GLN A 309 9.46 -0.50 -5.34
CA GLN A 309 8.61 -1.07 -6.40
C GLN A 309 9.30 -1.24 -7.77
N PRO A 310 10.15 -0.30 -8.28
CA PRO A 310 10.67 -0.47 -9.62
C PRO A 310 11.44 -1.78 -9.87
N PRO A 311 12.39 -2.21 -9.02
CA PRO A 311 13.01 -3.53 -9.17
C PRO A 311 12.05 -4.70 -8.91
N LEU A 312 11.06 -4.55 -8.01
CA LEU A 312 10.03 -5.58 -7.81
C LEU A 312 9.18 -5.75 -9.07
N ALA A 313 8.74 -4.65 -9.68
CA ALA A 313 8.00 -4.70 -10.95
C ALA A 313 8.87 -5.28 -12.08
N ALA A 314 10.15 -4.91 -12.17
CA ALA A 314 11.07 -5.43 -13.17
C ALA A 314 11.28 -6.95 -13.05
N ALA A 315 11.17 -7.53 -11.85
CA ALA A 315 11.21 -8.98 -11.66
C ALA A 315 10.06 -9.69 -12.39
N GLY A 316 8.94 -9.01 -12.65
CA GLY A 316 7.84 -9.52 -13.46
C GLY A 316 8.21 -9.84 -14.92
N LEU A 317 9.30 -9.23 -15.45
CA LEU A 317 9.82 -9.55 -16.78
C LEU A 317 10.20 -11.04 -16.92
N ALA A 318 10.58 -11.68 -15.81
CA ALA A 318 10.89 -13.11 -15.79
C ALA A 318 9.64 -14.00 -15.89
N ARG A 319 8.44 -13.44 -15.72
CA ARG A 319 7.14 -14.15 -15.82
C ARG A 319 7.11 -15.44 -14.99
N ILE A 320 7.67 -15.38 -13.79
CA ILE A 320 7.76 -16.54 -12.91
C ILE A 320 6.36 -16.89 -12.41
N ASP A 321 6.02 -18.16 -12.58
CA ASP A 321 4.87 -18.77 -11.91
C ASP A 321 5.23 -18.99 -10.45
N LEU A 322 4.63 -18.21 -9.53
CA LEU A 322 4.98 -18.25 -8.11
C LEU A 322 4.55 -19.55 -7.43
N ASP A 323 3.55 -20.24 -8.00
CA ASP A 323 3.06 -21.50 -7.43
C ASP A 323 4.14 -22.57 -7.43
N VAL A 324 5.05 -22.56 -8.42
CA VAL A 324 6.17 -23.51 -8.46
C VAL A 324 7.23 -23.27 -7.38
N LEU A 325 7.21 -22.12 -6.72
CA LEU A 325 8.14 -21.74 -5.67
C LEU A 325 7.68 -22.18 -4.27
N ALA A 326 6.45 -22.67 -4.15
CA ALA A 326 5.86 -23.12 -2.90
C ALA A 326 6.32 -24.53 -2.51
N VAL A 327 6.08 -24.90 -1.24
CA VAL A 327 6.38 -26.25 -0.70
C VAL A 327 5.35 -27.28 -1.08
N ILE A 328 4.14 -26.85 -1.46
CA ILE A 328 3.02 -27.71 -1.84
C ILE A 328 2.58 -27.41 -3.28
N PRO A 329 2.00 -28.37 -3.99
CA PRO A 329 1.33 -28.08 -5.25
C PRO A 329 0.08 -27.23 -5.02
N GLU A 330 -0.28 -26.40 -5.99
CA GLU A 330 -1.47 -25.52 -5.96
C GLU A 330 -1.58 -24.70 -4.66
N PRO A 331 -0.53 -23.94 -4.28
CA PRO A 331 -0.48 -23.26 -2.98
C PRO A 331 -1.60 -22.22 -2.82
N PHE A 332 -2.09 -21.68 -3.93
CA PHE A 332 -3.19 -20.73 -3.92
C PHE A 332 -4.52 -21.36 -3.46
N GLU A 333 -4.72 -22.64 -3.72
CA GLU A 333 -5.91 -23.40 -3.29
C GLU A 333 -5.79 -23.92 -1.84
N SER A 334 -4.66 -23.70 -1.18
CA SER A 334 -4.48 -24.11 0.21
C SER A 334 -5.43 -23.38 1.16
N PRO A 335 -5.85 -23.99 2.29
CA PRO A 335 -6.67 -23.32 3.29
C PRO A 335 -6.07 -22.01 3.80
N ILE A 336 -4.74 -21.96 3.96
CA ILE A 336 -4.02 -20.75 4.38
C ILE A 336 -4.20 -19.65 3.35
N ALA A 337 -3.90 -19.91 2.08
CA ALA A 337 -4.04 -18.89 1.03
C ALA A 337 -5.48 -18.43 0.84
N GLN A 338 -6.45 -19.36 0.84
CA GLN A 338 -7.87 -19.02 0.69
C GLN A 338 -8.42 -18.21 1.87
N ALA A 339 -7.96 -18.48 3.10
CA ALA A 339 -8.30 -17.67 4.26
C ALA A 339 -7.81 -16.22 4.10
N VAL A 340 -6.56 -16.04 3.65
CA VAL A 340 -5.97 -14.71 3.41
C VAL A 340 -6.65 -13.99 2.25
N VAL A 341 -6.94 -14.68 1.16
CA VAL A 341 -7.70 -14.14 0.02
C VAL A 341 -9.07 -13.65 0.46
N GLY A 342 -9.79 -14.47 1.24
CA GLY A 342 -11.11 -14.10 1.79
C GLY A 342 -11.04 -12.90 2.73
N ALA A 343 -10.07 -12.87 3.63
CA ALA A 343 -9.85 -11.76 4.58
C ALA A 343 -9.47 -10.43 3.89
N ASN A 344 -8.94 -10.49 2.67
CA ASN A 344 -8.52 -9.30 1.91
C ASN A 344 -9.43 -8.99 0.71
N LYS A 345 -10.64 -9.56 0.67
CA LYS A 345 -11.66 -9.23 -0.33
C LYS A 345 -12.65 -8.22 0.24
N PRO A 346 -12.60 -6.91 -0.15
CA PRO A 346 -13.52 -5.90 0.37
C PRO A 346 -14.96 -6.16 -0.10
N GLY A 347 -15.93 -5.54 0.57
CA GLY A 347 -17.36 -5.63 0.26
C GLY A 347 -18.19 -6.37 1.31
N ALA A 348 -17.62 -6.67 2.49
CA ALA A 348 -18.33 -7.27 3.62
C ALA A 348 -19.32 -6.28 4.28
N SER A 349 -18.97 -5.00 4.30
CA SER A 349 -19.84 -3.90 4.74
C SER A 349 -19.81 -2.74 3.74
N ALA A 350 -20.89 -1.96 3.72
CA ALA A 350 -21.05 -0.84 2.81
C ALA A 350 -20.56 0.46 3.48
N PRO A 351 -19.81 1.34 2.77
CA PRO A 351 -19.44 2.64 3.29
C PRO A 351 -20.66 3.54 3.48
N GLN A 352 -20.62 4.40 4.49
CA GLN A 352 -21.69 5.36 4.77
C GLN A 352 -21.51 6.70 4.03
N MET A 353 -20.29 6.97 3.56
CA MET A 353 -19.98 8.17 2.75
C MET A 353 -20.16 7.89 1.25
N PRO A 354 -20.41 8.92 0.42
CA PRO A 354 -20.37 8.79 -1.04
C PRO A 354 -19.01 8.31 -1.53
N VAL A 355 -18.99 7.37 -2.48
CA VAL A 355 -17.76 6.83 -3.04
C VAL A 355 -17.75 6.94 -4.56
N LEU A 356 -16.63 7.46 -5.11
CA LEU A 356 -16.31 7.37 -6.53
C LEU A 356 -15.28 6.27 -6.74
N LEU A 357 -15.65 5.23 -7.48
CA LEU A 357 -14.72 4.23 -7.99
C LEU A 357 -14.47 4.47 -9.48
N TYR A 358 -13.21 4.38 -9.91
CA TYR A 358 -12.89 4.45 -11.34
C TYR A 358 -11.82 3.44 -11.71
N HIS A 359 -11.88 2.96 -12.96
CA HIS A 359 -10.98 1.88 -13.41
C HIS A 359 -10.67 2.00 -14.89
N GLY A 360 -9.50 1.50 -15.31
CA GLY A 360 -9.16 1.37 -16.72
C GLY A 360 -10.12 0.41 -17.44
N SER A 361 -10.82 0.93 -18.45
CA SER A 361 -11.87 0.17 -19.12
C SER A 361 -11.32 -1.05 -19.87
N ARG A 362 -12.14 -2.13 -19.90
CA ARG A 362 -11.84 -3.39 -20.55
C ARG A 362 -11.86 -3.25 -22.08
N SER A 363 -10.78 -2.76 -22.66
CA SER A 363 -10.51 -2.91 -24.07
C SER A 363 -9.34 -3.87 -24.22
N LYS A 364 -9.45 -4.86 -25.11
CA LYS A 364 -8.38 -5.84 -25.36
C LYS A 364 -7.03 -5.20 -25.74
N LEU A 365 -7.05 -3.93 -26.13
CA LEU A 365 -5.88 -3.16 -26.56
C LEU A 365 -5.50 -2.02 -25.58
N LEU A 366 -6.43 -1.50 -24.77
CA LEU A 366 -6.26 -0.27 -24.00
C LEU A 366 -6.76 -0.36 -22.55
N GLY A 367 -7.27 -1.52 -22.10
CA GLY A 367 -7.75 -1.71 -20.72
C GLY A 367 -6.64 -2.13 -19.76
N ASP A 368 -6.91 -2.03 -18.45
CA ASP A 368 -6.02 -2.51 -17.41
C ASP A 368 -5.83 -4.03 -17.51
N GLN A 369 -4.60 -4.44 -17.84
CA GLN A 369 -4.24 -5.85 -18.00
C GLN A 369 -3.76 -6.49 -16.71
N PHE A 370 -3.44 -5.69 -15.70
CA PHE A 370 -2.89 -6.15 -14.43
C PHE A 370 -4.00 -6.36 -13.40
N ILE A 371 -4.92 -5.40 -13.30
CA ILE A 371 -6.01 -5.41 -12.32
C ILE A 371 -7.33 -5.57 -13.07
N PRO A 372 -7.95 -6.75 -13.02
CA PRO A 372 -9.19 -7.00 -13.73
C PRO A 372 -10.35 -6.13 -13.22
N GLU A 373 -11.06 -5.49 -14.14
CA GLU A 373 -12.21 -4.60 -13.88
C GLU A 373 -13.35 -5.34 -13.15
N GLU A 374 -13.46 -6.65 -13.35
CA GLU A 374 -14.49 -7.50 -12.76
C GLU A 374 -14.55 -7.36 -11.23
N GLY A 375 -13.38 -7.34 -10.58
CA GLY A 375 -13.33 -7.21 -9.11
C GLY A 375 -13.90 -5.89 -8.59
N VAL A 376 -13.65 -4.80 -9.31
CA VAL A 376 -14.18 -3.47 -8.94
C VAL A 376 -15.69 -3.40 -9.21
N THR A 377 -16.17 -3.92 -10.35
CA THR A 377 -17.61 -3.93 -10.66
C THR A 377 -18.41 -4.81 -9.71
N GLU A 378 -17.84 -5.93 -9.27
CA GLU A 378 -18.42 -6.76 -8.22
C GLU A 378 -18.49 -6.02 -6.87
N LEU A 379 -17.46 -5.29 -6.50
CA LEU A 379 -17.45 -4.46 -5.30
C LEU A 379 -18.53 -3.37 -5.36
N VAL A 380 -18.64 -2.68 -6.50
CA VAL A 380 -19.69 -1.66 -6.74
C VAL A 380 -21.08 -2.24 -6.53
N ALA A 381 -21.35 -3.44 -7.09
CA ALA A 381 -22.62 -4.11 -6.93
C ALA A 381 -22.91 -4.40 -5.45
N ARG A 382 -21.98 -5.06 -4.76
CA ARG A 382 -22.14 -5.40 -3.33
C ARG A 382 -22.36 -4.17 -2.44
N TRP A 383 -21.64 -3.09 -2.67
CA TRP A 383 -21.82 -1.88 -1.88
C TRP A 383 -23.15 -1.17 -2.16
N ARG A 384 -23.60 -1.16 -3.43
CA ARG A 384 -24.93 -0.62 -3.78
C ARG A 384 -26.06 -1.46 -3.18
N ASP A 385 -25.94 -2.79 -3.22
CA ASP A 385 -26.89 -3.71 -2.58
C ASP A 385 -26.92 -3.51 -1.06
N GLY A 386 -25.78 -3.15 -0.45
CA GLY A 386 -25.66 -2.73 0.95
C GLY A 386 -26.12 -1.29 1.25
N GLY A 387 -26.67 -0.57 0.26
CA GLY A 387 -27.22 0.77 0.43
C GLY A 387 -26.23 1.93 0.28
N ALA A 388 -24.97 1.68 -0.10
CA ALA A 388 -23.98 2.75 -0.29
C ALA A 388 -24.25 3.56 -1.56
N THR A 389 -23.96 4.86 -1.48
CA THR A 389 -23.93 5.76 -2.65
C THR A 389 -22.62 5.61 -3.39
N VAL A 390 -22.61 4.82 -4.46
CA VAL A 390 -21.40 4.53 -5.25
C VAL A 390 -21.57 4.98 -6.69
N GLU A 391 -20.70 5.88 -7.12
CA GLU A 391 -20.49 6.23 -8.51
C GLU A 391 -19.35 5.37 -9.09
N TYR A 392 -19.55 4.79 -10.28
CA TYR A 392 -18.51 4.07 -10.99
C TYR A 392 -18.24 4.70 -12.35
N ARG A 393 -16.96 4.88 -12.69
CA ARG A 393 -16.51 5.42 -13.97
C ARG A 393 -15.49 4.51 -14.63
N ALA A 394 -15.85 3.92 -15.75
CA ALA A 394 -14.89 3.30 -16.66
C ALA A 394 -14.11 4.39 -17.39
N VAL A 395 -12.78 4.33 -17.34
CA VAL A 395 -11.87 5.33 -17.93
C VAL A 395 -11.04 4.64 -19.01
N PRO A 396 -10.90 5.25 -20.21
CA PRO A 396 -10.04 4.67 -21.25
C PRO A 396 -8.57 4.63 -20.81
N GLY A 397 -7.90 3.51 -21.10
CA GLY A 397 -6.47 3.37 -20.86
C GLY A 397 -6.12 2.16 -20.00
N GLU A 398 -4.85 1.76 -20.09
CA GLU A 398 -4.26 0.79 -19.16
C GLU A 398 -4.04 1.45 -17.78
N HIS A 399 -3.57 0.68 -16.81
CA HIS A 399 -3.47 1.10 -15.41
C HIS A 399 -2.90 2.52 -15.20
N MET A 400 -1.76 2.83 -15.79
CA MET A 400 -1.08 4.13 -15.59
C MET A 400 -1.73 5.26 -16.40
N ILE A 401 -2.22 4.96 -17.60
CA ILE A 401 -2.93 5.94 -18.46
C ILE A 401 -4.26 6.33 -17.82
N ALA A 402 -5.01 5.37 -17.30
CA ALA A 402 -6.29 5.60 -16.63
C ALA A 402 -6.15 6.53 -15.41
N ALA A 403 -5.06 6.41 -14.65
CA ALA A 403 -4.75 7.31 -13.54
C ALA A 403 -4.69 8.76 -13.99
N GLY A 404 -3.96 9.05 -15.07
CA GLY A 404 -3.83 10.39 -15.64
C GLY A 404 -5.12 10.91 -16.29
N ALA A 405 -5.79 10.06 -17.07
CA ALA A 405 -7.02 10.42 -17.77
C ALA A 405 -8.19 10.74 -16.83
N ALA A 406 -8.27 10.04 -15.68
CA ALA A 406 -9.29 10.28 -14.67
C ALA A 406 -9.07 11.60 -13.88
N MET A 407 -7.82 12.06 -13.76
CA MET A 407 -7.42 13.13 -12.84
C MET A 407 -8.29 14.39 -12.88
N PRO A 408 -8.67 14.99 -14.03
CA PRO A 408 -9.54 16.17 -14.04
C PRO A 408 -10.93 15.90 -13.46
N GLY A 409 -11.48 14.72 -13.75
CA GLY A 409 -12.80 14.29 -13.25
C GLY A 409 -12.78 14.01 -11.75
N VAL A 410 -11.71 13.38 -11.25
CA VAL A 410 -11.48 13.09 -9.83
C VAL A 410 -11.33 14.40 -9.04
N LEU A 411 -10.50 15.34 -9.51
CA LEU A 411 -10.32 16.64 -8.85
C LEU A 411 -11.61 17.46 -8.80
N ARG A 412 -12.46 17.36 -9.83
CA ARG A 412 -13.77 18.00 -9.85
C ARG A 412 -14.69 17.37 -8.82
N TRP A 413 -14.80 16.04 -8.82
CA TRP A 413 -15.64 15.31 -7.88
C TRP A 413 -15.25 15.60 -6.42
N MET A 414 -13.95 15.54 -6.08
CA MET A 414 -13.46 15.89 -4.75
C MET A 414 -13.83 17.32 -4.35
N ARG A 415 -13.66 18.29 -5.26
CA ARG A 415 -14.04 19.68 -5.00
C ARG A 415 -15.54 19.80 -4.71
N ASP A 416 -16.38 19.25 -5.59
CA ASP A 416 -17.82 19.36 -5.49
C ASP A 416 -18.34 18.70 -4.20
N THR A 417 -17.76 17.54 -3.81
CA THR A 417 -18.06 16.84 -2.56
C THR A 417 -17.63 17.64 -1.34
N LEU A 418 -16.42 18.22 -1.33
CA LEU A 418 -15.95 19.07 -0.24
C LEU A 418 -16.72 20.40 -0.12
N GLU A 419 -17.30 20.90 -1.20
CA GLU A 419 -18.13 22.10 -1.20
C GLU A 419 -19.57 21.83 -0.75
N ALA A 420 -20.08 20.62 -0.95
CA ALA A 420 -21.43 20.24 -0.52
C ALA A 420 -21.56 20.07 1.01
N GLU A 421 -20.46 19.78 1.71
CA GLU A 421 -20.39 19.65 3.18
C GLU A 421 -20.16 20.99 3.91
N ARG A 422 -20.17 22.10 3.19
CA ARG A 422 -20.02 23.47 3.74
C ARG A 422 -21.39 24.12 3.86
#